data_5bb21fd851b645898f823d2f77032756
#
_entry.id   5bb21fd851b645898f823d2f77032756
#
_cell.length_a   1.000
_cell.length_b   1.000
_cell.length_c   1.000
_cell.angle_alpha   90.00
_cell.angle_beta   90.00
_cell.angle_gamma   90.00
#
_symmetry.space_group_name_H-M   'P 1'
#
loop_
_entity.id
_entity.type
_entity.pdbx_description
1 polymer ?
#
loop_
_entity_poly.entity_id
_entity_poly.type
_entity_poly.pdbx_seq_one_letter_code
_entity_poly.pdbx_strand_id
1 'polypeptide(L)'
;VDTTRQLYALIEGALSFLPAGERKEAVKKSCQRTFQALRIDVNSEFEVLYAFLDKLPHVLKPGGRAAILTFHSGEDRLVKQAFRQQYRDGLYRDIAQEVTRPSPQECRRNPRAHSTKLRWAVRAE
;
A
#
# COMPACT_ATOMS: atom_id res chain seq x y z
N VAL A 1 13.49 5.70 -8.24
CA VAL A 1 14.14 4.58 -7.51
C VAL A 1 13.14 3.46 -7.33
N ASP A 2 13.39 2.34 -8.02
CA ASP A 2 12.44 1.22 -8.04
C ASP A 2 12.87 0.04 -7.17
N THR A 3 14.16 -0.02 -6.79
CA THR A 3 14.69 -1.15 -6.03
C THR A 3 15.61 -0.66 -4.90
N THR A 4 15.80 -1.55 -3.92
CA THR A 4 16.75 -1.34 -2.81
C THR A 4 18.17 -1.13 -3.34
N ARG A 5 18.55 -1.88 -4.37
CA ARG A 5 19.88 -1.78 -4.98
C ARG A 5 20.09 -0.42 -5.64
N GLN A 6 19.08 0.10 -6.33
CA GLN A 6 19.14 1.43 -6.96
C GLN A 6 19.29 2.53 -5.91
N LEU A 7 18.56 2.43 -4.80
CA LEU A 7 18.68 3.39 -3.70
C LEU A 7 20.07 3.34 -3.07
N TYR A 8 20.61 2.15 -2.85
CA TYR A 8 21.97 1.99 -2.33
C TYR A 8 23.00 2.64 -3.27
N ALA A 9 22.90 2.39 -4.56
CA ALA A 9 23.81 2.95 -5.57
C ALA A 9 23.74 4.49 -5.60
N LEU A 10 22.55 5.05 -5.44
CA LEU A 10 22.34 6.50 -5.39
C LEU A 10 23.06 7.12 -4.18
N ILE A 11 22.94 6.52 -3.01
CA ILE A 11 23.57 6.97 -1.78
C ILE A 11 25.09 6.84 -1.90
N GLU A 12 25.58 5.73 -2.44
CA GLU A 12 27.01 5.51 -2.66
C GLU A 12 27.59 6.58 -3.60
N GLY A 13 26.89 6.88 -4.69
CA GLY A 13 27.31 7.93 -5.62
C GLY A 13 27.34 9.31 -4.98
N ALA A 14 26.37 9.63 -4.14
CA ALA A 14 26.30 10.91 -3.44
C ALA A 14 27.46 11.10 -2.45
N LEU A 15 27.99 10.02 -1.91
CA LEU A 15 29.08 10.03 -0.92
C LEU A 15 30.44 9.73 -1.55
N SER A 16 30.56 9.73 -2.87
CA SER A 16 31.78 9.39 -3.59
C SER A 16 32.94 10.36 -3.34
N PHE A 17 32.67 11.54 -2.80
CA PHE A 17 33.69 12.54 -2.47
C PHE A 17 34.53 12.17 -1.23
N LEU A 18 34.10 11.20 -0.43
CA LEU A 18 34.81 10.79 0.78
C LEU A 18 35.96 9.85 0.45
N PRO A 19 37.03 9.82 1.29
CA PRO A 19 38.07 8.82 1.17
C PRO A 19 37.51 7.40 1.25
N ALA A 20 38.15 6.44 0.58
CA ALA A 20 37.62 5.08 0.45
C ALA A 20 37.32 4.40 1.79
N GLY A 21 38.17 4.60 2.80
CA GLY A 21 37.97 4.00 4.12
C GLY A 21 36.79 4.58 4.89
N GLU A 22 36.55 5.89 4.76
CA GLU A 22 35.44 6.57 5.40
C GLU A 22 34.14 6.40 4.59
N ARG A 23 34.25 6.29 3.25
CA ARG A 23 33.12 6.15 2.36
C ARG A 23 32.27 4.93 2.68
N LYS A 24 32.90 3.79 2.89
CA LYS A 24 32.20 2.53 3.17
C LYS A 24 31.31 2.63 4.40
N GLU A 25 31.84 3.22 5.47
CA GLU A 25 31.09 3.40 6.72
C GLU A 25 29.98 4.43 6.55
N ALA A 26 30.25 5.55 5.89
CA ALA A 26 29.26 6.61 5.64
C ALA A 26 28.11 6.12 4.78
N VAL A 27 28.39 5.34 3.72
CA VAL A 27 27.35 4.73 2.86
C VAL A 27 26.48 3.80 3.67
N LYS A 28 27.07 2.94 4.50
CA LYS A 28 26.33 2.01 5.35
C LYS A 28 25.37 2.75 6.27
N LYS A 29 25.84 3.77 6.98
CA LYS A 29 25.01 4.56 7.91
C LYS A 29 23.90 5.31 7.18
N SER A 30 24.20 5.95 6.05
CA SER A 30 23.21 6.68 5.26
C SER A 30 22.14 5.74 4.71
N CYS A 31 22.51 4.56 4.23
CA CYS A 31 21.55 3.56 3.76
C CYS A 31 20.63 3.10 4.88
N GLN A 32 21.15 2.82 6.06
CA GLN A 32 20.34 2.41 7.21
C GLN A 32 19.31 3.46 7.58
N ARG A 33 19.72 4.73 7.63
CA ARG A 33 18.81 5.85 7.95
C ARG A 33 17.73 6.03 6.89
N THR A 34 18.10 5.96 5.61
CA THR A 34 17.18 6.12 4.51
C THR A 34 16.14 5.00 4.47
N PHE A 35 16.58 3.76 4.62
CA PHE A 35 15.67 2.61 4.64
C PHE A 35 14.72 2.65 5.84
N GLN A 36 15.21 3.09 7.00
CA GLN A 36 14.37 3.26 8.19
C GLN A 36 13.31 4.35 7.97
N ALA A 37 13.69 5.48 7.38
CA ALA A 37 12.74 6.56 7.07
C ALA A 37 11.65 6.09 6.11
N LEU A 38 12.01 5.37 5.05
CA LEU A 38 11.05 4.81 4.11
C LEU A 38 10.10 3.81 4.79
N ARG A 39 10.61 3.00 5.70
CA ARG A 39 9.80 2.06 6.47
C ARG A 39 8.76 2.78 7.33
N ILE A 40 9.16 3.87 7.97
CA ILE A 40 8.26 4.70 8.78
C ILE A 40 7.16 5.32 7.90
N ASP A 41 7.53 5.86 6.74
CA ASP A 41 6.55 6.46 5.81
C ASP A 41 5.54 5.44 5.32
N VAL A 42 5.97 4.24 4.95
CA VAL A 42 5.09 3.15 4.51
C VAL A 42 4.14 2.76 5.64
N ASN A 43 4.64 2.64 6.87
CA ASN A 43 3.81 2.32 8.02
C ASN A 43 2.78 3.42 8.31
N SER A 44 3.14 4.69 8.14
CA SER A 44 2.20 5.81 8.30
C SER A 44 1.08 5.77 7.26
N GLU A 45 1.39 5.39 6.02
CA GLU A 45 0.36 5.20 4.99
C GLU A 45 -0.60 4.08 5.37
N PHE A 46 -0.12 2.97 5.92
CA PHE A 46 -0.98 1.89 6.42
C PHE A 46 -1.87 2.35 7.58
N GLU A 47 -1.35 3.15 8.48
CA GLU A 47 -2.13 3.69 9.59
C GLU A 47 -3.26 4.60 9.09
N VAL A 48 -2.98 5.45 8.09
CA VAL A 48 -3.99 6.30 7.46
C VAL A 48 -5.06 5.46 6.77
N LEU A 49 -4.65 4.45 6.03
CA LEU A 49 -5.59 3.54 5.36
C LEU A 49 -6.45 2.81 6.38
N TYR A 50 -5.87 2.31 7.45
CA TYR A 50 -6.61 1.63 8.52
C TYR A 50 -7.66 2.55 9.13
N ALA A 51 -7.28 3.79 9.47
CA ALA A 51 -8.19 4.77 10.03
C ALA A 51 -9.33 5.11 9.08
N PHE A 52 -9.05 5.26 7.79
CA PHE A 52 -10.04 5.48 6.75
C PHE A 52 -11.03 4.31 6.68
N LEU A 53 -10.53 3.09 6.65
CA LEU A 53 -11.36 1.88 6.58
C LEU A 53 -12.28 1.74 7.80
N ASP A 54 -11.77 2.10 8.97
CA ASP A 54 -12.54 2.05 10.23
C ASP A 54 -13.72 3.03 10.20
N LYS A 55 -13.54 4.20 9.62
CA LYS A 55 -14.56 5.25 9.54
C LYS A 55 -15.52 5.08 8.37
N LEU A 56 -15.11 4.37 7.33
CA LEU A 56 -15.86 4.30 6.07
C LEU A 56 -17.32 3.88 6.24
N PRO A 57 -17.67 2.80 6.98
CA PRO A 57 -19.07 2.41 7.11
C PRO A 57 -19.92 3.47 7.83
N HIS A 58 -19.32 4.33 8.64
CA HIS A 58 -20.04 5.35 9.39
C HIS A 58 -20.32 6.61 8.58
N VAL A 59 -19.61 6.82 7.46
CA VAL A 59 -19.82 7.98 6.58
C VAL A 59 -20.65 7.63 5.35
N LEU A 60 -20.82 6.35 5.04
CA LEU A 60 -21.67 5.90 3.95
C LEU A 60 -23.14 5.95 4.37
N LYS A 61 -24.00 6.38 3.46
CA LYS A 61 -25.45 6.29 3.65
C LYS A 61 -25.88 4.81 3.67
N PRO A 62 -27.00 4.47 4.31
CA PRO A 62 -27.57 3.11 4.22
C PRO A 62 -27.72 2.70 2.75
N GLY A 63 -27.23 1.50 2.41
CA GLY A 63 -27.20 1.03 1.03
C GLY A 63 -26.12 1.64 0.17
N GLY A 64 -25.32 2.58 0.70
CA GLY A 64 -24.21 3.18 -0.02
C GLY A 64 -23.13 2.16 -0.35
N ARG A 65 -22.42 2.40 -1.45
CA ARG A 65 -21.38 1.49 -1.93
C ARG A 65 -20.01 2.15 -1.88
N ALA A 66 -19.01 1.36 -1.55
CA ALA A 66 -17.61 1.78 -1.59
C ALA A 66 -16.82 0.78 -2.42
N ALA A 67 -15.92 1.28 -3.23
CA ALA A 67 -14.97 0.46 -3.98
C ALA A 67 -13.57 0.99 -3.73
N ILE A 68 -12.64 0.12 -3.42
CA ILE A 68 -11.26 0.49 -3.10
C ILE A 68 -10.32 -0.27 -4.03
N LEU A 69 -9.47 0.49 -4.71
CA LEU A 69 -8.44 -0.03 -5.59
C LEU A 69 -7.10 0.05 -4.88
N THR A 70 -6.41 -1.07 -4.78
CA THR A 70 -5.09 -1.14 -4.18
C THR A 70 -4.05 -1.60 -5.20
N PHE A 71 -2.80 -1.24 -4.97
CA PHE A 71 -1.70 -1.53 -5.91
C PHE A 71 -0.71 -2.58 -5.40
N HIS A 72 -0.81 -2.97 -4.13
CA HIS A 72 0.03 -4.04 -3.59
C HIS A 72 -0.70 -4.85 -2.52
N SER A 73 -0.14 -6.03 -2.24
CA SER A 73 -0.79 -7.03 -1.38
C SER A 73 -0.98 -6.58 0.07
N GLY A 74 -0.10 -5.74 0.60
CA GLY A 74 -0.22 -5.22 1.97
C GLY A 74 -1.46 -4.36 2.16
N GLU A 75 -1.70 -3.44 1.21
CA GLU A 75 -2.90 -2.61 1.20
C GLU A 75 -4.16 -3.47 1.03
N ASP A 76 -4.13 -4.40 0.08
CA ASP A 76 -5.27 -5.29 -0.18
C ASP A 76 -5.63 -6.11 1.06
N ARG A 77 -4.63 -6.58 1.80
CA ARG A 77 -4.85 -7.34 3.03
C ARG A 77 -5.60 -6.52 4.08
N LEU A 78 -5.24 -5.26 4.24
CA LEU A 78 -5.94 -4.36 5.17
C LEU A 78 -7.39 -4.16 4.76
N VAL A 79 -7.65 -3.90 3.47
CA VAL A 79 -9.01 -3.72 2.95
C VAL A 79 -9.82 -5.00 3.15
N LYS A 80 -9.25 -6.13 2.80
CA LYS A 80 -9.90 -7.44 2.97
C LYS A 80 -10.31 -7.69 4.42
N GLN A 81 -9.38 -7.50 5.35
CA GLN A 81 -9.62 -7.73 6.77
C GLN A 81 -10.67 -6.77 7.32
N ALA A 82 -10.58 -5.48 6.96
CA ALA A 82 -11.54 -4.48 7.42
C ALA A 82 -12.96 -4.78 6.93
N PHE A 83 -13.11 -5.08 5.64
CA PHE A 83 -14.42 -5.38 5.07
C PHE A 83 -15.02 -6.65 5.67
N ARG A 84 -14.23 -7.70 5.86
CA ARG A 84 -14.70 -8.94 6.46
C ARG A 84 -15.15 -8.74 7.91
N GLN A 85 -14.35 -8.01 8.70
CA GLN A 85 -14.69 -7.75 10.10
C GLN A 85 -15.96 -6.91 10.21
N GLN A 86 -16.07 -5.86 9.42
CA GLN A 86 -17.22 -4.97 9.43
C GLN A 86 -18.48 -5.64 8.88
N TYR A 87 -18.32 -6.58 7.96
CA TYR A 87 -19.42 -7.43 7.51
C TYR A 87 -19.94 -8.31 8.65
N ARG A 88 -19.05 -8.93 9.41
CA ARG A 88 -19.43 -9.74 10.59
C ARG A 88 -20.11 -8.89 11.66
N ASP A 89 -19.68 -7.64 11.81
CA ASP A 89 -20.25 -6.71 12.77
C ASP A 89 -21.62 -6.15 12.33
N GLY A 90 -22.06 -6.48 11.13
CA GLY A 90 -23.34 -6.01 10.59
C GLY A 90 -23.30 -4.62 9.97
N LEU A 91 -22.13 -4.01 9.81
CA LEU A 91 -21.99 -2.68 9.23
C LEU A 91 -22.13 -2.70 7.71
N TYR A 92 -21.75 -3.78 7.05
CA TYR A 92 -21.95 -4.00 5.62
C TYR A 92 -22.92 -5.15 5.41
N ARG A 93 -23.88 -4.97 4.49
CA ARG A 93 -24.82 -6.04 4.11
C ARG A 93 -24.24 -7.00 3.09
N ASP A 94 -23.23 -6.54 2.33
CA ASP A 94 -22.56 -7.34 1.31
C ASP A 94 -21.15 -6.81 1.08
N ILE A 95 -20.24 -7.72 0.76
CA ILE A 95 -18.86 -7.40 0.41
C ILE A 95 -18.40 -8.32 -0.72
N ALA A 96 -17.36 -7.89 -1.44
CA ALA A 96 -16.75 -8.75 -2.46
C ALA A 96 -16.17 -10.00 -1.82
N GLN A 97 -16.62 -11.17 -2.28
CA GLN A 97 -16.08 -12.46 -1.81
C GLN A 97 -14.70 -12.71 -2.38
N GLU A 98 -14.47 -12.26 -3.60
CA GLU A 98 -13.19 -12.38 -4.27
C GLU A 98 -12.76 -11.02 -4.79
N VAL A 99 -11.44 -10.84 -4.90
CA VAL A 99 -10.89 -9.61 -5.44
C VAL A 99 -11.12 -9.56 -6.96
N THR A 100 -11.49 -8.38 -7.46
CA THR A 100 -11.58 -8.13 -8.89
C THR A 100 -10.20 -7.69 -9.40
N ARG A 101 -9.71 -8.38 -10.41
CA ARG A 101 -8.42 -8.11 -11.03
C ARG A 101 -8.61 -7.53 -12.43
N PRO A 102 -7.63 -6.75 -12.93
CA PRO A 102 -7.72 -6.23 -14.28
C PRO A 102 -7.67 -7.36 -15.32
N SER A 103 -8.31 -7.13 -16.46
CA SER A 103 -8.27 -8.08 -17.57
C SER A 103 -6.87 -8.16 -18.17
N PRO A 104 -6.52 -9.27 -18.87
CA PRO A 104 -5.25 -9.33 -19.59
C PRO A 104 -5.07 -8.22 -20.61
N GLN A 105 -6.16 -7.76 -21.24
CA GLN A 105 -6.14 -6.64 -22.18
C GLN A 105 -5.77 -5.33 -21.48
N GLU A 106 -6.34 -5.08 -20.33
CA GLU A 106 -6.02 -3.89 -19.54
C GLU A 106 -4.58 -3.89 -19.08
N CYS A 107 -4.05 -5.03 -18.64
CA CYS A 107 -2.65 -5.17 -18.25
C CYS A 107 -1.69 -4.90 -19.41
N ARG A 108 -2.06 -5.25 -20.63
CA ARG A 108 -1.28 -4.96 -21.83
C ARG A 108 -1.26 -3.49 -22.18
N ARG A 109 -2.40 -2.80 -22.00
CA ARG A 109 -2.50 -1.35 -22.25
C ARG A 109 -1.84 -0.53 -21.16
N ASN A 110 -1.94 -0.99 -19.92
CA ASN A 110 -1.40 -0.30 -18.74
C ASN A 110 -0.64 -1.31 -17.86
N PRO A 111 0.68 -1.41 -17.99
CA PRO A 111 1.47 -2.35 -17.19
C PRO A 111 1.33 -2.16 -15.68
N ARG A 112 0.99 -0.95 -15.21
CA ARG A 112 0.77 -0.68 -13.79
C ARG A 112 -0.46 -1.40 -13.24
N ALA A 113 -1.39 -1.82 -14.11
CA ALA A 113 -2.60 -2.51 -13.70
C ALA A 113 -2.36 -3.93 -13.19
N HIS A 114 -1.22 -4.55 -13.49
CA HIS A 114 -0.93 -5.94 -13.13
C HIS A 114 -1.12 -6.26 -11.63
N SER A 115 -0.72 -5.34 -10.76
CA SER A 115 -0.76 -5.55 -9.32
C SER A 115 -2.01 -4.98 -8.66
N THR A 116 -2.94 -4.42 -9.43
CA THR A 116 -4.15 -3.80 -8.87
C THR A 116 -5.17 -4.85 -8.44
N LYS A 117 -5.86 -4.53 -7.36
CA LYS A 117 -6.94 -5.34 -6.81
C LYS A 117 -8.07 -4.43 -6.39
N LEU A 118 -9.29 -4.76 -6.81
CA LEU A 118 -10.49 -4.00 -6.48
C LEU A 118 -11.36 -4.80 -5.52
N ARG A 119 -11.77 -4.17 -4.43
CA ARG A 119 -12.75 -4.73 -3.48
C ARG A 119 -13.85 -3.72 -3.25
N TRP A 120 -15.05 -4.22 -3.01
CA TRP A 120 -16.21 -3.38 -2.78
C TRP A 120 -16.98 -3.84 -1.55
N ALA A 121 -17.76 -2.93 -0.99
CA ALA A 121 -18.64 -3.20 0.14
C ALA A 121 -19.92 -2.35 -0.01
N VAL A 122 -21.01 -2.87 0.53
CA VAL A 122 -22.31 -2.18 0.52
C VAL A 122 -22.75 -1.97 1.97
N ARG A 123 -23.01 -0.73 2.34
CA ARG A 123 -23.44 -0.36 3.71
C ARG A 123 -24.79 -1.01 4.04
N ALA A 124 -24.90 -1.58 5.24
CA ALA A 124 -26.16 -2.10 5.76
C ALA A 124 -27.16 -0.96 5.98
N GLU A 125 -28.40 -1.29 5.89
CA GLU A 125 -29.50 -0.33 6.13
C GLU A 125 -29.80 -0.12 7.61
#